data_540ec1af39c6bf33fc9d61a92ce15f3d
#
_entry.id   540ec1af39c6bf33fc9d61a92ce15f3d
#
_cell.length_a   1.000
_cell.length_b   1.000
_cell.length_c   1.000
_cell.angle_alpha   90.00
_cell.angle_beta   90.00
_cell.angle_gamma   90.00
#
_symmetry.space_group_name_H-M   'P 1'
#
loop_
_entity.id
_entity.type
_entity.pdbx_description
1 polymer ?
#
loop_
_entity_poly.entity_id
_entity_poly.type
_entity_poly.pdbx_seq_one_letter_code
_entity_poly.pdbx_strand_id
1 'polypeptide(L)'
;MLVLYYSQTSNTKTVAQEIATRLNADIEEIVPVEAYDGEFDATIERCMKEREQGILPEIKPLATDLTQYDVIFLGYPVWFGTFAPAVAAFLSQTDLSGKKIVPFCTFGSGGLESSMKDLAEKQPNAEILPGYGVRAARLAAVPKEVEQFLTVGGFIEGAYVLPEDFPEQHPVNADEAAIFDAAVNGYPMLNAKATAVASRAIPEGMEYLFTAKDMPREDNPKMPPAGELKVYVTVEKGDTPVFTKVVR
;
A
#
# COMPACT_ATOMS: atom_id res chain seq x y z
N MET A 1 -9.99 -19.23 4.79
CA MET A 1 -9.29 -17.94 4.66
C MET A 1 -10.09 -16.88 5.38
N LEU A 2 -9.42 -15.91 6.00
CA LEU A 2 -10.04 -14.77 6.68
C LEU A 2 -9.47 -13.48 6.09
N VAL A 3 -10.31 -12.48 5.87
CA VAL A 3 -9.90 -11.10 5.57
C VAL A 3 -10.07 -10.27 6.83
N LEU A 4 -8.96 -9.87 7.43
CA LEU A 4 -8.92 -9.06 8.63
C LEU A 4 -8.35 -7.69 8.28
N TYR A 5 -8.98 -6.60 8.68
CA TYR A 5 -8.54 -5.27 8.25
C TYR A 5 -8.87 -4.18 9.25
N TYR A 6 -8.13 -3.08 9.19
CA TYR A 6 -8.49 -1.80 9.76
C TYR A 6 -8.70 -0.76 8.66
N SER A 7 -9.71 0.09 8.81
CA SER A 7 -9.98 1.18 7.85
C SER A 7 -10.55 2.41 8.55
N GLN A 8 -9.92 3.58 8.39
CA GLN A 8 -10.43 4.84 8.91
C GLN A 8 -11.44 5.49 7.94
N THR A 9 -11.05 5.63 6.66
CA THR A 9 -11.80 6.37 5.63
C THR A 9 -12.45 5.47 4.59
N SER A 10 -12.70 4.21 4.94
CA SER A 10 -13.27 3.16 4.09
C SER A 10 -12.43 2.73 2.88
N ASN A 11 -11.27 3.31 2.62
CA ASN A 11 -10.42 2.92 1.48
C ASN A 11 -9.93 1.46 1.61
N THR A 12 -9.35 1.09 2.75
CA THR A 12 -8.90 -0.29 3.01
C THR A 12 -10.09 -1.26 3.08
N LYS A 13 -11.23 -0.80 3.63
CA LYS A 13 -12.49 -1.57 3.64
C LYS A 13 -12.95 -1.95 2.23
N THR A 14 -12.87 -1.02 1.28
CA THR A 14 -13.21 -1.30 -0.14
C THR A 14 -12.36 -2.43 -0.71
N VAL A 15 -11.05 -2.41 -0.45
CA VAL A 15 -10.14 -3.49 -0.87
C VAL A 15 -10.45 -4.80 -0.16
N ALA A 16 -10.70 -4.75 1.16
CA ALA A 16 -11.03 -5.92 1.97
C ALA A 16 -12.31 -6.62 1.48
N GLN A 17 -13.35 -5.84 1.17
CA GLN A 17 -14.60 -6.36 0.65
C GLN A 17 -14.45 -7.02 -0.73
N GLU A 18 -13.65 -6.42 -1.62
CA GLU A 18 -13.35 -7.01 -2.93
C GLU A 18 -12.62 -8.35 -2.79
N ILE A 19 -11.57 -8.41 -1.96
CA ILE A 19 -10.83 -9.65 -1.67
C ILE A 19 -11.77 -10.72 -1.09
N ALA A 20 -12.53 -10.37 -0.04
CA ALA A 20 -13.43 -11.31 0.62
C ALA A 20 -14.51 -11.85 -0.33
N THR A 21 -15.06 -10.99 -1.18
CA THR A 21 -16.07 -11.39 -2.18
C THR A 21 -15.51 -12.39 -3.18
N ARG A 22 -14.31 -12.11 -3.74
CA ARG A 22 -13.70 -13.01 -4.74
C ARG A 22 -13.28 -14.35 -4.15
N LEU A 23 -12.86 -14.36 -2.90
CA LEU A 23 -12.43 -15.58 -2.20
C LEU A 23 -13.58 -16.32 -1.52
N ASN A 24 -14.76 -15.74 -1.47
CA ASN A 24 -15.87 -16.21 -0.60
C ASN A 24 -15.34 -16.47 0.84
N ALA A 25 -14.56 -15.51 1.36
CA ALA A 25 -13.87 -15.61 2.65
C ALA A 25 -14.64 -14.83 3.74
N ASP A 26 -14.47 -15.28 4.99
CA ASP A 26 -14.93 -14.52 6.14
C ASP A 26 -14.17 -13.19 6.23
N ILE A 27 -14.84 -12.17 6.77
CA ILE A 27 -14.28 -10.82 6.87
C ILE A 27 -14.60 -10.20 8.24
N GLU A 28 -13.60 -9.60 8.88
CA GLU A 28 -13.77 -8.89 10.14
C GLU A 28 -12.91 -7.63 10.18
N GLU A 29 -13.43 -6.59 10.84
CA GLU A 29 -12.74 -5.32 11.02
C GLU A 29 -12.06 -5.24 12.39
N ILE A 30 -10.78 -4.87 12.42
CA ILE A 30 -10.07 -4.49 13.65
C ILE A 30 -10.58 -3.12 14.07
N VAL A 31 -11.25 -3.03 15.23
CA VAL A 31 -11.91 -1.81 15.68
C VAL A 31 -11.21 -1.26 16.92
N PRO A 32 -10.57 -0.08 16.87
CA PRO A 32 -10.09 0.59 18.07
C PRO A 32 -11.26 0.98 18.98
N VAL A 33 -11.07 0.86 20.32
CA VAL A 33 -12.10 1.25 21.29
C VAL A 33 -12.40 2.73 21.19
N GLU A 34 -11.36 3.55 21.09
CA GLU A 34 -11.45 4.95 20.78
C GLU A 34 -11.11 5.17 19.31
N ALA A 35 -12.13 5.49 18.50
CA ALA A 35 -11.93 5.69 17.07
C ALA A 35 -11.01 6.90 16.80
N TYR A 36 -10.27 6.86 15.70
CA TYR A 36 -9.64 8.07 15.16
C TYR A 36 -10.75 8.94 14.56
N ASP A 37 -10.71 10.23 14.80
CA ASP A 37 -11.83 11.14 14.52
C ASP A 37 -12.11 11.40 13.03
N GLY A 38 -11.24 10.91 12.15
CA GLY A 38 -11.39 11.07 10.70
C GLY A 38 -10.76 12.35 10.14
N GLU A 39 -10.50 13.36 10.95
CA GLU A 39 -9.79 14.57 10.53
C GLU A 39 -8.30 14.29 10.42
N PHE A 40 -7.71 14.72 9.30
CA PHE A 40 -6.33 14.37 8.95
C PHE A 40 -5.32 14.86 9.99
N ASP A 41 -5.40 16.13 10.38
CA ASP A 41 -4.45 16.75 11.32
C ASP A 41 -4.57 16.14 12.72
N ALA A 42 -5.79 15.93 13.22
CA ALA A 42 -6.04 15.31 14.51
C ALA A 42 -5.56 13.85 14.56
N THR A 43 -5.75 13.11 13.46
CA THR A 43 -5.21 11.76 13.31
C THR A 43 -3.68 11.76 13.38
N ILE A 44 -3.02 12.67 12.66
CA ILE A 44 -1.54 12.81 12.70
C ILE A 44 -1.07 13.13 14.12
N GLU A 45 -1.67 14.13 14.77
CA GLU A 45 -1.27 14.55 16.12
C GLU A 45 -1.40 13.41 17.13
N ARG A 46 -2.52 12.68 17.11
CA ARG A 46 -2.74 11.51 17.96
C ARG A 46 -1.70 10.42 17.69
N CYS A 47 -1.47 10.06 16.43
CA CYS A 47 -0.48 9.05 16.08
C CYS A 47 0.95 9.43 16.47
N MET A 48 1.33 10.70 16.31
CA MET A 48 2.65 11.18 16.75
C MET A 48 2.81 11.05 18.26
N LYS A 49 1.81 11.45 19.03
CA LYS A 49 1.79 11.34 20.49
C LYS A 49 1.86 9.87 20.94
N GLU A 50 1.08 8.97 20.33
CA GLU A 50 1.10 7.54 20.62
C GLU A 50 2.50 6.96 20.35
N ARG A 51 3.14 7.32 19.23
CA ARG A 51 4.50 6.87 18.89
C ARG A 51 5.55 7.40 19.86
N GLU A 52 5.52 8.68 20.21
CA GLU A 52 6.46 9.30 21.17
C GLU A 52 6.37 8.64 22.55
N GLN A 53 5.18 8.24 22.95
CA GLN A 53 4.91 7.61 24.24
C GLN A 53 5.06 6.07 24.21
N GLY A 54 5.24 5.46 23.03
CA GLY A 54 5.26 4.00 22.88
C GLY A 54 3.93 3.34 23.22
N ILE A 55 2.81 4.06 23.07
CA ILE A 55 1.47 3.58 23.39
C ILE A 55 0.80 3.07 22.10
N LEU A 56 0.08 1.96 22.23
CA LEU A 56 -0.81 1.43 21.19
C LEU A 56 -2.26 1.63 21.62
N PRO A 57 -3.18 1.89 20.67
CA PRO A 57 -4.60 2.02 20.99
C PRO A 57 -5.16 0.71 21.49
N GLU A 58 -6.11 0.78 22.42
CA GLU A 58 -6.92 -0.38 22.78
C GLU A 58 -7.83 -0.73 21.60
N ILE A 59 -7.93 -2.04 21.28
CA ILE A 59 -8.83 -2.55 20.26
C ILE A 59 -9.90 -3.45 20.85
N LYS A 60 -11.07 -3.48 20.22
CA LYS A 60 -12.13 -4.42 20.61
C LYS A 60 -11.69 -5.86 20.33
N PRO A 61 -12.06 -6.82 21.17
CA PRO A 61 -11.82 -8.22 20.88
C PRO A 61 -12.41 -8.63 19.55
N LEU A 62 -11.70 -9.46 18.79
CA LEU A 62 -12.24 -10.08 17.59
C LEU A 62 -13.37 -11.05 17.96
N ALA A 63 -14.39 -11.12 17.14
CA ALA A 63 -15.43 -12.14 17.24
C ALA A 63 -14.98 -13.47 16.63
N THR A 64 -14.09 -13.41 15.65
CA THR A 64 -13.57 -14.56 14.91
C THR A 64 -12.47 -15.29 15.66
N ASP A 65 -12.58 -16.62 15.75
CA ASP A 65 -11.55 -17.50 16.23
C ASP A 65 -10.48 -17.73 15.15
N LEU A 66 -9.32 -17.12 15.31
CA LEU A 66 -8.22 -17.17 14.34
C LEU A 66 -7.62 -18.57 14.18
N THR A 67 -7.85 -19.49 15.13
CA THR A 67 -7.31 -20.86 15.03
C THR A 67 -7.90 -21.66 13.88
N GLN A 68 -9.04 -21.24 13.37
CA GLN A 68 -9.77 -21.88 12.26
C GLN A 68 -9.21 -21.51 10.88
N TYR A 69 -8.22 -20.61 10.80
CA TYR A 69 -7.74 -20.08 9.53
C TYR A 69 -6.22 -20.24 9.40
N ASP A 70 -5.79 -20.88 8.33
CA ASP A 70 -4.36 -21.02 7.98
C ASP A 70 -3.84 -19.81 7.20
N VAL A 71 -4.74 -19.11 6.47
CA VAL A 71 -4.42 -17.96 5.64
C VAL A 71 -5.23 -16.75 6.09
N ILE A 72 -4.54 -15.66 6.42
CA ILE A 72 -5.12 -14.38 6.81
C ILE A 72 -4.68 -13.29 5.84
N PHE A 73 -5.63 -12.68 5.15
CA PHE A 73 -5.43 -11.45 4.42
C PHE A 73 -5.51 -10.29 5.41
N LEU A 74 -4.39 -9.60 5.65
CA LEU A 74 -4.31 -8.52 6.65
C LEU A 74 -4.24 -7.16 5.97
N GLY A 75 -5.31 -6.36 6.15
CA GLY A 75 -5.50 -5.06 5.50
C GLY A 75 -5.27 -3.87 6.41
N TYR A 76 -4.59 -2.82 5.90
CA TYR A 76 -4.32 -1.62 6.66
C TYR A 76 -4.07 -0.39 5.78
N PRO A 77 -4.39 0.82 6.25
CA PRO A 77 -3.82 2.03 5.68
C PRO A 77 -2.36 2.19 6.15
N VAL A 78 -1.50 2.63 5.24
CA VAL A 78 -0.10 2.95 5.57
C VAL A 78 -0.04 4.34 6.18
N TRP A 79 0.38 4.43 7.43
CA TRP A 79 0.63 5.66 8.15
C TRP A 79 2.10 5.72 8.57
N PHE A 80 2.78 6.84 8.25
CA PHE A 80 4.21 7.03 8.57
C PHE A 80 5.12 5.88 8.07
N GLY A 81 4.80 5.30 6.91
CA GLY A 81 5.59 4.25 6.26
C GLY A 81 5.36 2.83 6.78
N THR A 82 4.47 2.64 7.74
CA THR A 82 4.11 1.34 8.30
C THR A 82 2.58 1.17 8.41
N PHE A 83 2.11 0.07 8.97
CA PHE A 83 0.68 -0.16 9.21
C PHE A 83 0.15 0.76 10.33
N ALA A 84 -1.15 1.09 10.26
CA ALA A 84 -1.83 1.93 11.24
C ALA A 84 -1.76 1.36 12.67
N PRO A 85 -1.77 2.22 13.72
CA PRO A 85 -1.60 1.79 15.11
C PRO A 85 -2.59 0.73 15.60
N ALA A 86 -3.83 0.73 15.10
CA ALA A 86 -4.80 -0.33 15.43
C ALA A 86 -4.33 -1.74 14.99
N VAL A 87 -3.66 -1.84 13.83
CA VAL A 87 -3.06 -3.10 13.37
C VAL A 87 -1.81 -3.43 14.18
N ALA A 88 -1.01 -2.43 14.56
CA ALA A 88 0.12 -2.63 15.47
C ALA A 88 -0.34 -3.19 16.83
N ALA A 89 -1.45 -2.68 17.37
CA ALA A 89 -2.07 -3.19 18.59
C ALA A 89 -2.52 -4.64 18.45
N PHE A 90 -3.20 -4.97 17.34
CA PHE A 90 -3.59 -6.35 17.04
C PHE A 90 -2.38 -7.29 16.99
N LEU A 91 -1.33 -6.93 16.25
CA LEU A 91 -0.12 -7.74 16.12
C LEU A 91 0.68 -7.89 17.42
N SER A 92 0.57 -6.92 18.34
CA SER A 92 1.27 -6.97 19.63
C SER A 92 0.66 -7.96 20.63
N GLN A 93 -0.63 -8.28 20.48
CA GLN A 93 -1.38 -9.14 21.39
C GLN A 93 -1.82 -10.46 20.77
N THR A 94 -1.45 -10.71 19.50
CA THR A 94 -1.88 -11.89 18.75
C THR A 94 -0.68 -12.61 18.18
N ASP A 95 -0.55 -13.89 18.51
CA ASP A 95 0.44 -14.78 17.89
C ASP A 95 -0.14 -15.40 16.62
N LEU A 96 0.51 -15.11 15.49
CA LEU A 96 0.15 -15.65 14.17
C LEU A 96 1.14 -16.72 13.70
N SER A 97 1.89 -17.33 14.61
CA SER A 97 2.87 -18.38 14.28
C SER A 97 2.24 -19.52 13.48
N GLY A 98 2.95 -19.93 12.42
CA GLY A 98 2.52 -21.01 11.53
C GLY A 98 1.43 -20.63 10.53
N LYS A 99 0.93 -19.40 10.55
CA LYS A 99 -0.07 -18.91 9.60
C LYS A 99 0.60 -18.23 8.40
N LYS A 100 -0.10 -18.23 7.27
CA LYS A 100 0.25 -17.46 6.08
C LYS A 100 -0.47 -16.11 6.16
N ILE A 101 0.29 -15.02 6.10
CA ILE A 101 -0.25 -13.67 6.11
C ILE A 101 -0.06 -13.06 4.72
N VAL A 102 -1.15 -12.62 4.12
CA VAL A 102 -1.17 -11.92 2.84
C VAL A 102 -1.50 -10.45 3.11
N PRO A 103 -0.51 -9.56 3.19
CA PRO A 103 -0.77 -8.16 3.49
C PRO A 103 -1.41 -7.46 2.29
N PHE A 104 -2.35 -6.55 2.58
CA PHE A 104 -2.82 -5.60 1.59
C PHE A 104 -2.98 -4.21 2.22
N CYS A 105 -2.68 -3.17 1.47
CA CYS A 105 -2.70 -1.85 2.06
C CYS A 105 -3.16 -0.75 1.11
N THR A 106 -3.65 0.33 1.71
CA THR A 106 -3.95 1.58 1.02
C THR A 106 -3.00 2.68 1.49
N PHE A 107 -2.59 3.56 0.60
CA PHE A 107 -1.63 4.60 0.90
C PHE A 107 -1.81 5.85 0.02
N GLY A 108 -1.19 6.94 0.42
CA GLY A 108 -1.09 8.16 -0.39
C GLY A 108 -0.08 8.01 -1.53
N SER A 109 1.15 7.56 -1.21
CA SER A 109 2.23 7.43 -2.20
C SER A 109 2.91 6.05 -2.24
N GLY A 110 2.93 5.29 -1.15
CA GLY A 110 3.62 4.01 -1.06
C GLY A 110 3.70 3.50 0.37
N GLY A 111 4.56 2.50 0.62
CA GLY A 111 4.82 1.95 1.94
C GLY A 111 4.45 0.47 2.10
N LEU A 112 4.06 -0.23 1.03
CA LEU A 112 3.82 -1.67 1.09
C LEU A 112 5.08 -2.42 1.51
N GLU A 113 6.20 -2.18 0.85
CA GLU A 113 7.45 -2.89 1.09
C GLU A 113 7.98 -2.66 2.53
N SER A 114 7.94 -1.41 3.01
CA SER A 114 8.37 -1.08 4.38
C SER A 114 7.44 -1.68 5.43
N SER A 115 6.13 -1.59 5.25
CA SER A 115 5.16 -2.16 6.18
C SER A 115 5.18 -3.70 6.20
N MET A 116 5.48 -4.35 5.08
CA MET A 116 5.68 -5.81 5.04
C MET A 116 6.93 -6.24 5.81
N LYS A 117 8.00 -5.45 5.75
CA LYS A 117 9.20 -5.68 6.57
C LYS A 117 8.88 -5.58 8.06
N ASP A 118 8.19 -4.52 8.47
CA ASP A 118 7.77 -4.34 9.86
C ASP A 118 6.84 -5.47 10.32
N LEU A 119 5.95 -5.95 9.43
CA LEU A 119 5.07 -7.08 9.71
C LEU A 119 5.86 -8.38 9.96
N ALA A 120 6.87 -8.66 9.13
CA ALA A 120 7.74 -9.81 9.30
C ALA A 120 8.54 -9.73 10.62
N GLU A 121 8.99 -8.54 11.02
CA GLU A 121 9.67 -8.33 12.32
C GLU A 121 8.71 -8.54 13.51
N LYS A 122 7.44 -8.17 13.38
CA LYS A 122 6.43 -8.35 14.44
C LYS A 122 5.92 -9.78 14.55
N GLN A 123 5.91 -10.53 13.46
CA GLN A 123 5.41 -11.90 13.38
C GLN A 123 6.45 -12.83 12.73
N PRO A 124 7.61 -13.04 13.41
CA PRO A 124 8.76 -13.74 12.81
C PRO A 124 8.51 -15.23 12.55
N ASN A 125 7.47 -15.81 13.14
CA ASN A 125 7.10 -17.22 12.98
C ASN A 125 5.90 -17.41 12.03
N ALA A 126 5.40 -16.33 11.42
CA ALA A 126 4.40 -16.39 10.35
C ALA A 126 5.09 -16.34 8.98
N GLU A 127 4.45 -16.95 7.98
CA GLU A 127 4.88 -16.85 6.58
C GLU A 127 4.24 -15.60 5.93
N ILE A 128 5.05 -14.58 5.65
CA ILE A 128 4.56 -13.36 4.98
C ILE A 128 4.63 -13.58 3.48
N LEU A 129 3.47 -13.65 2.84
CA LEU A 129 3.35 -13.81 1.40
C LEU A 129 3.42 -12.45 0.67
N PRO A 130 3.63 -12.44 -0.66
CA PRO A 130 3.54 -11.20 -1.45
C PRO A 130 2.25 -10.46 -1.20
N GLY A 131 2.34 -9.13 -1.03
CA GLY A 131 1.20 -8.29 -0.70
C GLY A 131 0.68 -7.46 -1.87
N TYR A 132 -0.51 -6.86 -1.67
CA TYR A 132 -1.11 -5.92 -2.59
C TYR A 132 -1.18 -4.52 -1.98
N GLY A 133 -0.89 -3.50 -2.78
CA GLY A 133 -0.97 -2.12 -2.32
C GLY A 133 -1.52 -1.18 -3.37
N VAL A 134 -2.46 -0.32 -2.99
CA VAL A 134 -3.08 0.64 -3.89
C VAL A 134 -3.13 2.05 -3.29
N ARG A 135 -2.92 3.05 -4.13
CA ARG A 135 -3.14 4.44 -3.73
C ARG A 135 -4.62 4.70 -3.48
N ALA A 136 -4.92 5.46 -2.42
CA ALA A 136 -6.29 5.90 -2.12
C ALA A 136 -6.96 6.62 -3.32
N ALA A 137 -6.18 7.32 -4.15
CA ALA A 137 -6.66 7.98 -5.36
C ALA A 137 -6.98 7.02 -6.54
N ARG A 138 -6.66 5.72 -6.41
CA ARG A 138 -6.80 4.71 -7.49
C ARG A 138 -7.76 3.56 -7.13
N LEU A 139 -8.67 3.77 -6.21
CA LEU A 139 -9.61 2.72 -5.78
C LEU A 139 -10.49 2.17 -6.93
N ALA A 140 -10.72 2.94 -7.99
CA ALA A 140 -11.42 2.46 -9.18
C ALA A 140 -10.72 1.28 -9.87
N ALA A 141 -9.39 1.14 -9.70
CA ALA A 141 -8.62 0.02 -10.26
C ALA A 141 -8.71 -1.27 -9.41
N VAL A 142 -9.20 -1.20 -8.17
CA VAL A 142 -9.20 -2.30 -7.20
C VAL A 142 -9.84 -3.58 -7.73
N PRO A 143 -11.02 -3.57 -8.37
CA PRO A 143 -11.63 -4.82 -8.82
C PRO A 143 -10.75 -5.62 -9.78
N LYS A 144 -10.10 -4.92 -10.72
CA LYS A 144 -9.19 -5.51 -11.70
C LYS A 144 -7.86 -5.94 -11.06
N GLU A 145 -7.26 -5.05 -10.28
CA GLU A 145 -5.94 -5.31 -9.68
C GLU A 145 -6.01 -6.41 -8.62
N VAL A 146 -7.09 -6.49 -7.84
CA VAL A 146 -7.31 -7.58 -6.88
C VAL A 146 -7.51 -8.92 -7.59
N GLU A 147 -8.24 -8.96 -8.70
CA GLU A 147 -8.37 -10.18 -9.51
C GLU A 147 -6.99 -10.69 -9.98
N GLN A 148 -6.19 -9.79 -10.56
CA GLN A 148 -4.83 -10.11 -11.00
C GLN A 148 -3.96 -10.60 -9.83
N PHE A 149 -3.99 -9.88 -8.71
CA PHE A 149 -3.24 -10.23 -7.51
C PHE A 149 -3.60 -11.62 -6.98
N LEU A 150 -4.88 -11.91 -6.84
CA LEU A 150 -5.36 -13.20 -6.35
C LEU A 150 -5.06 -14.35 -7.32
N THR A 151 -5.13 -14.10 -8.63
CA THR A 151 -4.78 -15.07 -9.67
C THR A 151 -3.29 -15.39 -9.63
N VAL A 152 -2.43 -14.38 -9.59
CA VAL A 152 -0.95 -14.56 -9.50
C VAL A 152 -0.56 -15.27 -8.21
N GLY A 153 -1.24 -14.96 -7.10
CA GLY A 153 -1.03 -15.61 -5.80
C GLY A 153 -1.56 -17.05 -5.73
N GLY A 154 -2.27 -17.53 -6.75
CA GLY A 154 -2.87 -18.87 -6.78
C GLY A 154 -4.07 -19.03 -5.84
N PHE A 155 -4.70 -17.93 -5.43
CA PHE A 155 -5.87 -17.94 -4.56
C PHE A 155 -7.20 -18.14 -5.31
N ILE A 156 -7.23 -17.77 -6.58
CA ILE A 156 -8.36 -18.01 -7.49
C ILE A 156 -7.84 -18.60 -8.80
N GLU A 157 -8.70 -19.36 -9.51
CA GLU A 157 -8.39 -19.85 -10.83
C GLU A 157 -8.34 -18.71 -11.85
N GLY A 158 -7.45 -18.83 -12.84
CA GLY A 158 -7.30 -17.84 -13.90
C GLY A 158 -5.90 -17.92 -14.50
N ALA A 159 -5.68 -17.13 -15.55
CA ALA A 159 -4.37 -16.93 -16.16
C ALA A 159 -4.08 -15.42 -16.22
N TYR A 160 -3.00 -15.02 -15.61
CA TYR A 160 -2.47 -13.66 -15.73
C TYR A 160 -1.01 -13.73 -16.16
N VAL A 161 -0.70 -13.10 -17.25
CA VAL A 161 0.67 -13.01 -17.75
C VAL A 161 1.32 -11.80 -17.06
N LEU A 162 2.29 -12.09 -16.19
CA LEU A 162 3.08 -11.03 -15.58
C LEU A 162 3.81 -10.26 -16.68
N PRO A 163 3.84 -8.92 -16.62
CA PRO A 163 4.68 -8.14 -17.50
C PRO A 163 6.14 -8.55 -17.37
N GLU A 164 6.91 -8.44 -18.45
CA GLU A 164 8.36 -8.63 -18.41
C GLU A 164 8.99 -7.66 -17.40
N ASP A 165 10.18 -7.99 -16.89
CA ASP A 165 10.94 -7.09 -16.03
C ASP A 165 11.26 -5.77 -16.75
N PHE A 166 11.44 -4.70 -15.99
CA PHE A 166 11.88 -3.45 -16.57
C PHE A 166 13.27 -3.62 -17.19
N PRO A 167 13.50 -3.11 -18.41
CA PRO A 167 14.83 -3.08 -19.01
C PRO A 167 15.77 -2.15 -18.23
N GLU A 168 17.04 -2.08 -18.67
CA GLU A 168 17.98 -1.12 -18.13
C GLU A 168 17.45 0.32 -18.30
N GLN A 169 17.63 1.13 -17.26
CA GLN A 169 17.20 2.54 -17.29
C GLN A 169 18.14 3.38 -18.16
N HIS A 170 17.57 4.34 -18.85
CA HIS A 170 18.30 5.38 -19.62
C HIS A 170 17.94 6.79 -19.11
N PRO A 171 18.76 7.82 -19.44
CA PRO A 171 18.43 9.20 -19.09
C PRO A 171 17.09 9.64 -19.69
N VAL A 172 16.30 10.36 -18.88
CA VAL A 172 14.96 10.83 -19.27
C VAL A 172 15.07 11.82 -20.44
N ASN A 173 14.29 11.60 -21.50
CA ASN A 173 14.08 12.57 -22.60
C ASN A 173 12.90 13.52 -22.30
N ALA A 174 12.63 14.47 -23.19
CA ALA A 174 11.59 15.49 -22.99
C ALA A 174 10.18 14.92 -22.89
N ASP A 175 9.85 13.91 -23.69
CA ASP A 175 8.51 13.29 -23.71
C ASP A 175 8.29 12.48 -22.43
N GLU A 176 9.29 11.74 -21.98
CA GLU A 176 9.25 10.96 -20.74
C GLU A 176 9.20 11.88 -19.51
N ALA A 177 9.91 13.03 -19.55
CA ALA A 177 9.80 14.03 -18.49
C ALA A 177 8.36 14.57 -18.38
N ALA A 178 7.71 14.83 -19.52
CA ALA A 178 6.32 15.28 -19.54
C ALA A 178 5.35 14.22 -18.99
N ILE A 179 5.59 12.94 -19.25
CA ILE A 179 4.82 11.84 -18.66
C ILE A 179 4.99 11.84 -17.12
N PHE A 180 6.22 11.97 -16.63
CA PHE A 180 6.50 12.03 -15.20
C PHE A 180 5.80 13.23 -14.55
N ASP A 181 6.00 14.42 -15.11
CA ASP A 181 5.44 15.66 -14.58
C ASP A 181 3.90 15.62 -14.56
N ALA A 182 3.27 15.10 -15.60
CA ALA A 182 1.82 14.93 -15.65
C ALA A 182 1.33 13.93 -14.58
N ALA A 183 2.05 12.84 -14.36
CA ALA A 183 1.67 11.81 -13.38
C ALA A 183 1.73 12.31 -11.93
N VAL A 184 2.71 13.17 -11.59
CA VAL A 184 2.91 13.67 -10.22
C VAL A 184 2.22 15.01 -9.97
N ASN A 185 1.70 15.65 -11.01
CA ASN A 185 1.06 16.95 -10.91
C ASN A 185 -0.06 16.97 -9.86
N GLY A 186 -0.06 18.00 -9.03
CA GLY A 186 -1.08 18.19 -7.98
C GLY A 186 -0.96 17.26 -6.78
N TYR A 187 0.08 16.41 -6.68
CA TYR A 187 0.33 15.63 -5.48
C TYR A 187 1.31 16.36 -4.54
N PRO A 188 0.84 16.96 -3.43
CA PRO A 188 1.64 17.87 -2.61
C PRO A 188 2.80 17.20 -1.88
N MET A 189 2.75 15.86 -1.71
CA MET A 189 3.77 15.11 -0.98
C MET A 189 4.93 14.63 -1.85
N LEU A 190 4.98 15.01 -3.13
CA LEU A 190 6.03 14.61 -4.07
C LEU A 190 6.50 15.81 -4.88
N ASN A 191 7.65 16.37 -4.51
CA ASN A 191 8.37 17.37 -5.29
C ASN A 191 9.65 16.71 -5.81
N ALA A 192 9.63 16.17 -7.01
CA ALA A 192 10.73 15.38 -7.54
C ALA A 192 10.98 15.67 -9.01
N LYS A 193 12.22 15.44 -9.44
CA LYS A 193 12.66 15.57 -10.84
C LYS A 193 13.18 14.22 -11.33
N ALA A 194 12.56 13.68 -12.39
CA ALA A 194 13.01 12.45 -13.02
C ALA A 194 14.41 12.60 -13.63
N THR A 195 15.25 11.61 -13.46
CA THR A 195 16.63 11.57 -13.96
C THR A 195 16.91 10.39 -14.89
N ALA A 196 16.28 9.24 -14.64
CA ALA A 196 16.35 8.06 -15.48
C ALA A 196 15.01 7.36 -15.54
N VAL A 197 14.79 6.55 -16.57
CA VAL A 197 13.54 5.83 -16.80
C VAL A 197 13.79 4.49 -17.49
N ALA A 198 12.98 3.51 -17.14
CA ALA A 198 12.73 2.30 -17.94
C ALA A 198 11.24 2.20 -18.19
N SER A 199 10.85 1.63 -19.31
CA SER A 199 9.44 1.38 -19.63
C SER A 199 9.22 -0.04 -20.10
N ARG A 200 8.01 -0.55 -19.87
CA ARG A 200 7.57 -1.86 -20.35
C ARG A 200 6.12 -1.81 -20.81
N ALA A 201 5.80 -2.66 -21.78
CA ALA A 201 4.42 -2.81 -22.22
C ALA A 201 3.60 -3.60 -21.19
N ILE A 202 2.36 -3.17 -21.01
CA ILE A 202 1.33 -3.92 -20.27
C ILE A 202 0.11 -4.06 -21.21
N PRO A 203 -0.81 -5.00 -20.97
CA PRO A 203 -1.95 -5.24 -21.86
C PRO A 203 -2.75 -3.98 -22.19
N GLU A 204 -2.88 -3.07 -21.23
CA GLU A 204 -3.68 -1.86 -21.36
C GLU A 204 -2.88 -0.60 -21.75
N GLY A 205 -1.55 -0.67 -21.86
CA GLY A 205 -0.75 0.51 -22.16
C GLY A 205 0.73 0.34 -21.87
N MET A 206 1.29 1.29 -21.15
CA MET A 206 2.71 1.33 -20.78
C MET A 206 2.88 1.56 -19.27
N GLU A 207 3.86 0.91 -18.71
CA GLU A 207 4.32 1.15 -17.35
C GLU A 207 5.75 1.68 -17.36
N TYR A 208 6.01 2.70 -16.56
CA TYR A 208 7.28 3.38 -16.46
C TYR A 208 7.82 3.27 -15.03
N LEU A 209 9.11 3.00 -14.91
CA LEU A 209 9.86 3.10 -13.66
C LEU A 209 10.84 4.27 -13.76
N PHE A 210 10.49 5.38 -13.14
CA PHE A 210 11.37 6.54 -13.05
C PHE A 210 12.26 6.45 -11.82
N THR A 211 13.54 6.73 -12.01
CA THR A 211 14.42 7.19 -10.94
C THR A 211 14.32 8.71 -10.89
N ALA A 212 14.01 9.26 -9.73
CA ALA A 212 13.81 10.69 -9.55
C ALA A 212 14.57 11.20 -8.32
N LYS A 213 15.03 12.44 -8.38
CA LYS A 213 15.64 13.12 -7.25
C LYS A 213 14.56 13.89 -6.50
N ASP A 214 14.41 13.60 -5.20
CA ASP A 214 13.54 14.38 -4.33
C ASP A 214 14.10 15.80 -4.17
N MET A 215 13.25 16.79 -4.33
CA MET A 215 13.62 18.20 -4.32
C MET A 215 13.14 18.86 -3.03
N PRO A 216 13.85 19.89 -2.53
CA PRO A 216 13.39 20.65 -1.37
C PRO A 216 11.97 21.19 -1.57
N ARG A 217 11.19 21.22 -0.51
CA ARG A 217 9.82 21.74 -0.52
C ARG A 217 9.79 23.11 0.11
N GLU A 218 9.20 24.06 -0.60
CA GLU A 218 9.06 25.44 -0.12
C GLU A 218 8.04 25.52 1.03
N ASP A 219 6.98 24.71 0.98
CA ASP A 219 5.90 24.62 1.96
C ASP A 219 6.30 23.92 3.26
N ASN A 220 7.34 23.08 3.22
CA ASN A 220 7.87 22.39 4.39
C ASN A 220 9.40 22.29 4.39
N PRO A 221 10.13 23.41 4.61
CA PRO A 221 11.59 23.45 4.56
C PRO A 221 12.28 22.64 5.66
N LYS A 222 11.55 22.19 6.67
CA LYS A 222 12.08 21.35 7.75
C LYS A 222 12.15 19.87 7.38
N MET A 223 11.50 19.45 6.29
CA MET A 223 11.55 18.08 5.81
C MET A 223 12.67 17.96 4.76
N PRO A 224 13.81 17.33 5.11
CA PRO A 224 14.89 17.17 4.16
C PRO A 224 14.46 16.28 2.99
N PRO A 225 14.98 16.51 1.78
CA PRO A 225 14.75 15.62 0.64
C PRO A 225 15.16 14.18 0.98
N ALA A 226 14.36 13.22 0.54
CA ALA A 226 14.59 11.80 0.78
C ALA A 226 15.74 11.21 -0.08
N GLY A 227 16.35 12.01 -0.96
CA GLY A 227 17.39 11.58 -1.88
C GLY A 227 16.83 11.04 -3.19
N GLU A 228 17.18 9.81 -3.54
CA GLU A 228 16.69 9.16 -4.75
C GLU A 228 15.37 8.43 -4.49
N LEU A 229 14.43 8.58 -5.41
CA LEU A 229 13.11 7.96 -5.38
C LEU A 229 12.92 7.07 -6.60
N LYS A 230 12.18 5.98 -6.44
CA LYS A 230 11.63 5.21 -7.56
C LYS A 230 10.13 5.49 -7.66
N VAL A 231 9.70 6.03 -8.81
CA VAL A 231 8.30 6.38 -9.06
C VAL A 231 7.78 5.51 -10.19
N TYR A 232 6.75 4.74 -9.91
CA TYR A 232 6.07 3.91 -10.90
C TYR A 232 4.89 4.68 -11.47
N VAL A 233 4.81 4.74 -12.79
CA VAL A 233 3.76 5.47 -13.53
C VAL A 233 3.14 4.54 -14.55
N THR A 234 1.81 4.52 -14.61
CA THR A 234 1.06 3.80 -15.63
C THR A 234 0.39 4.79 -16.57
N VAL A 235 0.43 4.51 -17.87
CA VAL A 235 -0.28 5.23 -18.90
C VAL A 235 -1.14 4.23 -19.67
N GLU A 236 -2.43 4.17 -19.36
CA GLU A 236 -3.38 3.35 -20.09
C GLU A 236 -3.73 4.03 -21.43
N LYS A 237 -4.15 3.23 -22.43
CA LYS A 237 -4.47 3.76 -23.77
C LYS A 237 -5.59 4.78 -23.71
N GLY A 238 -5.27 6.02 -24.06
CA GLY A 238 -6.22 7.14 -24.08
C GLY A 238 -6.37 7.90 -22.76
N ASP A 239 -5.66 7.49 -21.72
CA ASP A 239 -5.72 8.11 -20.40
C ASP A 239 -4.49 8.98 -20.09
N THR A 240 -4.62 9.82 -19.08
CA THR A 240 -3.52 10.61 -18.54
C THR A 240 -2.59 9.75 -17.70
N PRO A 241 -1.27 10.07 -17.66
CA PRO A 241 -0.31 9.38 -16.80
C PRO A 241 -0.72 9.45 -15.33
N VAL A 242 -0.63 8.32 -14.64
CA VAL A 242 -0.95 8.22 -13.22
C VAL A 242 0.18 7.51 -12.49
N PHE A 243 0.77 8.12 -11.46
CA PHE A 243 1.71 7.37 -10.64
C PHE A 243 0.98 6.38 -9.72
N THR A 244 1.54 5.19 -9.61
CA THR A 244 0.93 4.07 -8.87
C THR A 244 1.54 3.91 -7.49
N LYS A 245 2.86 4.11 -7.37
CA LYS A 245 3.58 4.12 -6.09
C LYS A 245 4.91 4.85 -6.17
N VAL A 246 5.38 5.27 -4.99
CA VAL A 246 6.73 5.80 -4.77
C VAL A 246 7.44 4.88 -3.77
N VAL A 247 8.68 4.49 -4.09
CA VAL A 247 9.58 3.76 -3.19
C VAL A 247 10.75 4.68 -2.85
N ARG A 248 11.06 4.79 -1.54
CA ARG A 248 12.11 5.64 -0.96
C ARG A 248 13.22 4.79 -0.36
#